data_392c4dc1ff3e30d5bad6886057c88b52
#
_entry.id   392c4dc1ff3e30d5bad6886057c88b52
#
_cell.length_a   1.000
_cell.length_b   1.000
_cell.length_c   1.000
_cell.angle_alpha   90.00
_cell.angle_beta   90.00
_cell.angle_gamma   90.00
#
_symmetry.space_group_name_H-M   'P 1'
#
loop_
_entity.id
_entity.type
_entity.pdbx_description
1 polymer ?
#
loop_
_entity_poly.entity_id
_entity_poly.type
_entity_poly.pdbx_seq_one_letter_code
_entity_poly.pdbx_strand_id
1 'polypeptide(L)'
;MNVLVIAEHNNQTLNPAVRHAVSAAAKLGSVHLLVAGSGAAAVAEQAVKVAGVEKVLLADAPHYAEALAEELAPLVVSLAADYRYIASAADAFGKNLMPRIAALLDCSQVSDVVEIIDGDTFVRPIYAGNALVTLKCTEPKLVLTFRTTAFDAAADGGSAETVSAAPTPAQNISRFVSRELPQSERPELTQARVVVSGGKGLGSKENFDTVLTPLADVLGAAIGASRAAVDAEYAPNDYQVGQTGKVVAPELYIAVGISGAIQHIAGMQDSKTVVAINKDPEAAIFNAADYGIVGDLFDIVPQLTAALKQ
;
A
#
# COMPACT_ATOMS: atom_id res chain seq x y z
N MET A 1 2.09 23.31 -12.90
CA MET A 1 3.02 22.99 -11.78
C MET A 1 3.42 21.55 -11.93
N ASN A 2 4.66 21.19 -11.55
CA ASN A 2 5.13 19.83 -11.70
C ASN A 2 5.07 19.07 -10.38
N VAL A 3 4.72 17.80 -10.46
CA VAL A 3 4.70 16.85 -9.33
C VAL A 3 5.76 15.78 -9.60
N LEU A 4 6.66 15.56 -8.66
CA LEU A 4 7.60 14.45 -8.70
C LEU A 4 7.01 13.27 -7.93
N VAL A 5 6.65 12.21 -8.63
CA VAL A 5 6.21 10.96 -8.01
C VAL A 5 7.39 9.99 -7.95
N ILE A 6 7.64 9.41 -6.77
CA ILE A 6 8.71 8.44 -6.59
C ILE A 6 8.14 7.04 -6.83
N ALA A 7 8.69 6.32 -7.80
CA ALA A 7 8.25 4.99 -8.15
C ALA A 7 8.84 3.92 -7.22
N GLU A 8 7.99 3.15 -6.57
CA GLU A 8 8.39 1.88 -5.96
C GLU A 8 8.50 0.79 -7.04
N HIS A 9 9.54 -0.03 -6.97
CA HIS A 9 9.77 -1.15 -7.90
C HIS A 9 10.83 -2.12 -7.36
N ASN A 10 10.95 -3.27 -8.01
CA ASN A 10 11.96 -4.28 -7.68
C ASN A 10 13.10 -4.35 -8.71
N ASN A 11 13.38 -3.28 -9.43
CA ASN A 11 14.29 -3.14 -10.56
C ASN A 11 13.85 -3.86 -11.86
N GLN A 12 12.78 -4.65 -11.85
CA GLN A 12 12.23 -5.36 -13.01
C GLN A 12 10.78 -4.97 -13.32
N THR A 13 9.99 -4.78 -12.27
CA THR A 13 8.56 -4.47 -12.38
C THR A 13 8.19 -3.26 -11.53
N LEU A 14 7.38 -2.39 -12.12
CA LEU A 14 6.78 -1.25 -11.43
C LEU A 14 5.73 -1.75 -10.42
N ASN A 15 5.78 -1.26 -9.17
CA ASN A 15 4.75 -1.57 -8.19
C ASN A 15 3.40 -0.96 -8.64
N PRO A 16 2.31 -1.72 -8.71
CA PRO A 16 0.99 -1.21 -9.09
C PRO A 16 0.49 -0.04 -8.23
N ALA A 17 0.88 0.07 -6.97
CA ALA A 17 0.58 1.20 -6.10
C ALA A 17 1.00 2.56 -6.69
N VAL A 18 2.04 2.58 -7.53
CA VAL A 18 2.52 3.78 -8.23
C VAL A 18 1.46 4.35 -9.15
N ARG A 19 0.63 3.51 -9.80
CA ARG A 19 -0.44 3.97 -10.69
C ARG A 19 -1.51 4.78 -9.95
N HIS A 20 -1.83 4.42 -8.71
CA HIS A 20 -2.75 5.17 -7.86
C HIS A 20 -2.15 6.52 -7.45
N ALA A 21 -0.83 6.53 -7.12
CA ALA A 21 -0.13 7.76 -6.80
C ALA A 21 -0.03 8.70 -8.01
N VAL A 22 0.17 8.18 -9.22
CA VAL A 22 0.16 8.98 -10.47
C VAL A 22 -1.21 9.60 -10.71
N SER A 23 -2.29 8.83 -10.56
CA SER A 23 -3.66 9.33 -10.73
C SER A 23 -4.00 10.44 -9.73
N ALA A 24 -3.60 10.28 -8.46
CA ALA A 24 -3.74 11.33 -7.46
C ALA A 24 -2.91 12.59 -7.81
N ALA A 25 -1.63 12.40 -8.16
CA ALA A 25 -0.70 13.46 -8.49
C ALA A 25 -1.14 14.28 -9.72
N ALA A 26 -1.78 13.65 -10.70
CA ALA A 26 -2.30 14.31 -11.91
C ALA A 26 -3.37 15.37 -11.61
N LYS A 27 -4.02 15.32 -10.44
CA LYS A 27 -4.94 16.37 -9.97
C LYS A 27 -4.21 17.64 -9.52
N LEU A 28 -2.90 17.57 -9.26
CA LEU A 28 -2.07 18.68 -8.79
C LEU A 28 -1.24 19.33 -9.91
N GLY A 29 -1.01 18.63 -11.01
CA GLY A 29 -0.24 19.14 -12.15
C GLY A 29 0.40 18.06 -13.00
N SER A 30 1.36 18.45 -13.82
CA SER A 30 2.15 17.55 -14.67
C SER A 30 2.96 16.56 -13.83
N VAL A 31 2.80 15.27 -14.10
CA VAL A 31 3.47 14.22 -13.34
C VAL A 31 4.79 13.82 -14.01
N HIS A 32 5.88 13.95 -13.26
CA HIS A 32 7.16 13.35 -13.58
C HIS A 32 7.39 12.16 -12.64
N LEU A 33 7.70 11.01 -13.20
CA LEU A 33 7.87 9.77 -12.43
C LEU A 33 9.36 9.45 -12.30
N LEU A 34 9.88 9.44 -11.07
CA LEU A 34 11.27 9.08 -10.78
C LEU A 34 11.39 7.56 -10.60
N VAL A 35 12.16 6.94 -11.46
CA VAL A 35 12.60 5.54 -11.36
C VAL A 35 14.08 5.55 -10.97
N ALA A 36 14.38 5.15 -9.72
CA ALA A 36 15.75 5.09 -9.21
C ALA A 36 16.08 3.67 -8.77
N GLY A 37 17.00 3.02 -9.45
CA GLY A 37 17.33 1.61 -9.23
C GLY A 37 18.70 1.21 -9.76
N SER A 38 18.91 -0.08 -9.88
CA SER A 38 20.09 -0.65 -10.55
C SER A 38 19.65 -1.61 -11.65
N GLY A 39 19.96 -1.27 -12.91
CA GLY A 39 19.46 -1.97 -14.07
C GLY A 39 17.94 -1.80 -14.26
N ALA A 40 17.39 -0.65 -13.89
CA ALA A 40 15.95 -0.40 -13.84
C ALA A 40 15.32 0.07 -15.18
N ALA A 41 15.98 -0.14 -16.32
CA ALA A 41 15.48 0.27 -17.64
C ALA A 41 14.11 -0.35 -17.95
N ALA A 42 13.87 -1.64 -17.62
CA ALA A 42 12.60 -2.31 -17.81
C ALA A 42 11.45 -1.68 -17.00
N VAL A 43 11.75 -1.11 -15.84
CA VAL A 43 10.78 -0.35 -15.03
C VAL A 43 10.45 0.97 -15.71
N ALA A 44 11.46 1.68 -16.23
CA ALA A 44 11.26 2.94 -16.96
C ALA A 44 10.36 2.73 -18.20
N GLU A 45 10.53 1.62 -18.93
CA GLU A 45 9.66 1.26 -20.06
C GLU A 45 8.19 1.01 -19.64
N GLN A 46 7.97 0.45 -18.45
CA GLN A 46 6.63 0.30 -17.89
C GLN A 46 6.07 1.65 -17.44
N ALA A 47 6.89 2.47 -16.80
CA ALA A 47 6.54 3.81 -16.32
C ALA A 47 6.09 4.75 -17.46
N VAL A 48 6.76 4.70 -18.62
CA VAL A 48 6.41 5.45 -19.84
C VAL A 48 4.98 5.16 -20.30
N LYS A 49 4.48 3.94 -20.09
CA LYS A 49 3.15 3.50 -20.53
C LYS A 49 2.01 3.90 -19.58
N VAL A 50 2.33 4.45 -18.41
CA VAL A 50 1.32 4.88 -17.42
C VAL A 50 0.67 6.17 -17.90
N ALA A 51 -0.64 6.18 -18.07
CA ALA A 51 -1.39 7.37 -18.46
C ALA A 51 -1.25 8.48 -17.40
N GLY A 52 -1.08 9.71 -17.86
CA GLY A 52 -0.91 10.89 -16.98
C GLY A 52 0.55 11.17 -16.59
N VAL A 53 1.49 10.29 -16.89
CA VAL A 53 2.93 10.56 -16.77
C VAL A 53 3.38 11.35 -17.99
N GLU A 54 3.98 12.53 -17.76
CA GLU A 54 4.54 13.38 -18.82
C GLU A 54 6.02 13.06 -19.08
N LYS A 55 6.75 12.75 -18.01
CA LYS A 55 8.19 12.46 -18.09
C LYS A 55 8.59 11.37 -17.09
N VAL A 56 9.47 10.47 -17.51
CA VAL A 56 10.13 9.49 -16.63
C VAL A 56 11.57 9.92 -16.42
N LEU A 57 11.97 10.12 -15.16
CA LEU A 57 13.35 10.39 -14.77
C LEU A 57 13.98 9.05 -14.35
N LEU A 58 14.99 8.60 -15.08
CA LEU A 58 15.72 7.36 -14.77
C LEU A 58 17.06 7.68 -14.13
N ALA A 59 17.22 7.31 -12.86
CA ALA A 59 18.48 7.35 -12.13
C ALA A 59 18.95 5.92 -11.90
N ASP A 60 19.96 5.49 -12.69
CA ASP A 60 20.47 4.11 -12.64
C ASP A 60 21.86 4.10 -11.98
N ALA A 61 21.96 3.49 -10.79
CA ALA A 61 23.21 3.30 -10.08
C ALA A 61 23.13 2.14 -9.06
N PRO A 62 24.26 1.44 -8.81
CA PRO A 62 24.27 0.25 -7.94
C PRO A 62 23.72 0.49 -6.53
N HIS A 63 23.96 1.66 -5.93
CA HIS A 63 23.52 1.97 -4.57
C HIS A 63 22.01 2.21 -4.44
N TYR A 64 21.26 2.31 -5.55
CA TYR A 64 19.79 2.37 -5.54
C TYR A 64 19.14 0.98 -5.64
N ALA A 65 19.92 -0.11 -5.78
CA ALA A 65 19.38 -1.46 -6.01
C ALA A 65 18.31 -1.89 -5.00
N GLU A 66 18.49 -1.55 -3.72
CA GLU A 66 17.63 -1.96 -2.62
C GLU A 66 16.71 -0.84 -2.11
N ALA A 67 16.65 0.26 -2.84
CA ALA A 67 15.78 1.40 -2.57
C ALA A 67 15.88 1.93 -1.11
N LEU A 68 17.09 1.93 -0.54
CA LEU A 68 17.32 2.45 0.81
C LEU A 68 16.97 3.94 0.88
N ALA A 69 16.21 4.34 1.88
CA ALA A 69 15.77 5.73 2.03
C ALA A 69 16.95 6.71 2.18
N GLU A 70 18.06 6.26 2.75
CA GLU A 70 19.31 7.01 2.91
C GLU A 70 19.96 7.32 1.56
N GLU A 71 19.80 6.44 0.59
CA GLU A 71 20.37 6.60 -0.75
C GLU A 71 19.42 7.37 -1.68
N LEU A 72 18.10 7.13 -1.58
CA LEU A 72 17.10 7.77 -2.43
C LEU A 72 16.80 9.23 -2.06
N ALA A 73 16.76 9.54 -0.76
CA ALA A 73 16.36 10.88 -0.32
C ALA A 73 17.30 11.99 -0.84
N PRO A 74 18.65 11.86 -0.84
CA PRO A 74 19.54 12.85 -1.44
C PRO A 74 19.31 13.07 -2.93
N LEU A 75 18.99 12.01 -3.69
CA LEU A 75 18.63 12.13 -5.11
C LEU A 75 17.36 12.97 -5.28
N VAL A 76 16.30 12.66 -4.52
CA VAL A 76 15.04 13.42 -4.59
C VAL A 76 15.26 14.88 -4.20
N VAL A 77 16.05 15.14 -3.15
CA VAL A 77 16.41 16.50 -2.73
C VAL A 77 17.15 17.26 -3.84
N SER A 78 18.06 16.61 -4.57
CA SER A 78 18.79 17.24 -5.69
C SER A 78 17.89 17.66 -6.86
N LEU A 79 16.76 16.96 -7.04
CA LEU A 79 15.76 17.23 -8.07
C LEU A 79 14.67 18.21 -7.60
N ALA A 80 14.52 18.41 -6.29
CA ALA A 80 13.35 19.04 -5.69
C ALA A 80 13.13 20.51 -6.10
N ALA A 81 14.14 21.22 -6.63
CA ALA A 81 14.03 22.63 -7.00
C ALA A 81 12.90 22.89 -8.02
N ASP A 82 12.70 21.97 -8.96
CA ASP A 82 11.75 22.10 -10.07
C ASP A 82 10.32 21.65 -9.72
N TYR A 83 10.09 21.18 -8.48
CA TYR A 83 8.83 20.57 -8.06
C TYR A 83 8.25 21.27 -6.84
N ARG A 84 6.95 21.59 -6.91
CA ARG A 84 6.19 22.02 -5.75
C ARG A 84 5.76 20.82 -4.89
N TYR A 85 5.39 19.72 -5.53
CA TYR A 85 4.92 18.52 -4.85
C TYR A 85 5.88 17.37 -5.12
N ILE A 86 6.23 16.65 -4.04
CA ILE A 86 6.99 15.42 -4.08
C ILE A 86 6.10 14.36 -3.45
N ALA A 87 5.80 13.30 -4.17
CA ALA A 87 4.75 12.37 -3.77
C ALA A 87 5.14 10.89 -3.94
N SER A 88 4.49 10.02 -3.19
CA SER A 88 4.51 8.57 -3.39
C SER A 88 3.21 7.92 -2.92
N ALA A 89 3.05 6.61 -3.11
CA ALA A 89 2.01 5.83 -2.45
C ALA A 89 2.21 5.81 -0.92
N ALA A 90 1.12 5.71 -0.15
CA ALA A 90 1.15 5.61 1.31
C ALA A 90 1.35 4.16 1.80
N ASP A 91 2.27 3.43 1.16
CA ASP A 91 2.71 2.09 1.52
C ASP A 91 3.96 2.11 2.42
N ALA A 92 4.55 0.94 2.69
CA ALA A 92 5.74 0.84 3.53
C ALA A 92 6.94 1.60 2.96
N PHE A 93 7.11 1.58 1.62
CA PHE A 93 8.16 2.32 0.93
C PHE A 93 7.99 3.83 1.12
N GLY A 94 6.81 4.37 0.79
CA GLY A 94 6.52 5.80 0.94
C GLY A 94 6.58 6.27 2.39
N LYS A 95 6.06 5.49 3.33
CA LYS A 95 6.12 5.81 4.77
C LYS A 95 7.54 5.84 5.34
N ASN A 96 8.48 5.09 4.74
CA ASN A 96 9.89 5.13 5.11
C ASN A 96 10.64 6.31 4.45
N LEU A 97 10.44 6.52 3.15
CA LEU A 97 11.23 7.48 2.36
C LEU A 97 10.76 8.93 2.54
N MET A 98 9.45 9.18 2.45
CA MET A 98 8.92 10.54 2.34
C MET A 98 9.15 11.42 3.57
N PRO A 99 9.07 10.93 4.82
CA PRO A 99 9.40 11.75 6.00
C PRO A 99 10.85 12.20 6.01
N ARG A 100 11.77 11.35 5.51
CA ARG A 100 13.18 11.71 5.40
C ARG A 100 13.39 12.82 4.36
N ILE A 101 12.72 12.75 3.22
CA ILE A 101 12.74 13.81 2.20
C ILE A 101 12.20 15.11 2.79
N ALA A 102 11.05 15.06 3.47
CA ALA A 102 10.43 16.24 4.08
C ALA A 102 11.38 16.93 5.08
N ALA A 103 12.02 16.12 5.94
CA ALA A 103 12.99 16.64 6.90
C ALA A 103 14.23 17.27 6.22
N LEU A 104 14.75 16.66 5.15
CA LEU A 104 15.90 17.22 4.42
C LEU A 104 15.57 18.49 3.63
N LEU A 105 14.31 18.66 3.22
CA LEU A 105 13.81 19.84 2.52
C LEU A 105 13.26 20.92 3.46
N ASP A 106 13.23 20.64 4.77
CA ASP A 106 12.62 21.51 5.80
C ASP A 106 11.21 21.96 5.41
N CYS A 107 10.36 21.01 5.01
CA CYS A 107 8.98 21.27 4.61
C CYS A 107 8.00 20.26 5.22
N SER A 108 6.72 20.63 5.23
CA SER A 108 5.66 19.77 5.77
C SER A 108 5.40 18.55 4.90
N GLN A 109 5.05 17.45 5.57
CA GLN A 109 4.48 16.25 4.92
C GLN A 109 3.00 16.11 5.25
N VAL A 110 2.16 15.91 4.23
CA VAL A 110 0.77 15.47 4.40
C VAL A 110 0.72 13.98 4.06
N SER A 111 0.59 13.17 5.10
CA SER A 111 0.59 11.72 4.99
C SER A 111 -0.80 11.17 4.72
N ASP A 112 -0.88 10.10 3.91
CA ASP A 112 -2.08 9.27 3.75
C ASP A 112 -3.29 10.07 3.24
N VAL A 113 -3.05 10.93 2.24
CA VAL A 113 -4.08 11.76 1.62
C VAL A 113 -5.14 10.87 0.94
N VAL A 114 -6.40 11.11 1.25
CA VAL A 114 -7.55 10.41 0.66
C VAL A 114 -8.34 11.26 -0.33
N GLU A 115 -8.21 12.59 -0.25
CA GLU A 115 -8.86 13.51 -1.18
C GLU A 115 -8.00 14.75 -1.38
N ILE A 116 -8.00 15.26 -2.60
CA ILE A 116 -7.36 16.51 -3.01
C ILE A 116 -8.48 17.46 -3.39
N ILE A 117 -8.71 18.51 -2.58
CA ILE A 117 -9.73 19.54 -2.83
C ILE A 117 -9.19 20.56 -3.83
N ASP A 118 -7.98 21.02 -3.58
CA ASP A 118 -7.24 21.94 -4.48
C ASP A 118 -5.71 21.78 -4.27
N GLY A 119 -4.92 22.66 -4.87
CA GLY A 119 -3.46 22.64 -4.77
C GLY A 119 -2.88 22.82 -3.36
N ASP A 120 -3.67 23.33 -2.42
CA ASP A 120 -3.23 23.64 -1.06
C ASP A 120 -4.04 22.89 0.01
N THR A 121 -5.13 22.23 -0.37
CA THR A 121 -6.11 21.68 0.56
C THR A 121 -6.30 20.18 0.34
N PHE A 122 -6.03 19.41 1.39
CA PHE A 122 -6.02 17.94 1.37
C PHE A 122 -6.85 17.37 2.51
N VAL A 123 -7.49 16.22 2.28
CA VAL A 123 -8.18 15.46 3.32
C VAL A 123 -7.37 14.22 3.65
N ARG A 124 -7.22 13.95 4.95
CA ARG A 124 -6.57 12.72 5.43
C ARG A 124 -7.26 12.17 6.67
N PRO A 125 -7.22 10.85 6.89
CA PRO A 125 -7.74 10.25 8.12
C PRO A 125 -6.81 10.50 9.31
N ILE A 126 -7.43 10.64 10.47
CA ILE A 126 -6.79 10.69 11.80
C ILE A 126 -7.54 9.76 12.75
N TYR A 127 -7.01 9.52 13.95
CA TYR A 127 -7.61 8.61 14.94
C TYR A 127 -7.96 7.23 14.36
N ALA A 128 -6.99 6.64 13.66
CA ALA A 128 -7.14 5.33 12.99
C ALA A 128 -8.32 5.27 11.98
N GLY A 129 -8.59 6.38 11.31
CA GLY A 129 -9.66 6.47 10.30
C GLY A 129 -11.03 6.90 10.83
N ASN A 130 -11.21 7.04 12.15
CA ASN A 130 -12.49 7.47 12.73
C ASN A 130 -12.85 8.94 12.46
N ALA A 131 -11.89 9.74 12.05
CA ALA A 131 -12.12 11.14 11.68
C ALA A 131 -11.33 11.50 10.43
N LEU A 132 -11.88 12.37 9.61
CA LEU A 132 -11.22 12.99 8.49
C LEU A 132 -10.90 14.45 8.84
N VAL A 133 -9.67 14.86 8.58
CA VAL A 133 -9.24 16.24 8.75
C VAL A 133 -8.95 16.85 7.38
N THR A 134 -9.48 18.05 7.16
CA THR A 134 -9.13 18.88 6.01
C THR A 134 -8.01 19.82 6.42
N LEU A 135 -6.87 19.73 5.74
CA LEU A 135 -5.67 20.52 5.99
C LEU A 135 -5.43 21.47 4.85
N LYS A 136 -5.21 22.76 5.15
CA LYS A 136 -4.72 23.75 4.20
C LYS A 136 -3.24 24.01 4.45
N CYS A 137 -2.42 23.77 3.42
CA CYS A 137 -0.96 23.88 3.47
C CYS A 137 -0.50 25.05 2.61
N THR A 138 0.08 26.07 3.24
CA THR A 138 0.50 27.31 2.55
C THR A 138 1.97 27.32 2.17
N GLU A 139 2.71 26.25 2.45
CA GLU A 139 4.12 26.14 2.13
C GLU A 139 4.37 26.06 0.62
N PRO A 140 5.50 26.60 0.15
CA PRO A 140 5.83 26.60 -1.27
C PRO A 140 6.15 25.21 -1.81
N LYS A 141 6.53 24.27 -0.94
CA LYS A 141 6.86 22.87 -1.26
C LYS A 141 6.15 21.93 -0.28
N LEU A 142 5.61 20.84 -0.79
CA LEU A 142 4.88 19.85 0.00
C LEU A 142 5.33 18.43 -0.35
N VAL A 143 5.50 17.63 0.67
CA VAL A 143 5.72 16.18 0.54
C VAL A 143 4.42 15.47 0.85
N LEU A 144 3.97 14.58 -0.05
CA LEU A 144 2.66 13.94 0.02
C LEU A 144 2.79 12.41 -0.04
N THR A 145 1.97 11.69 0.72
CA THR A 145 1.72 10.28 0.43
C THR A 145 0.23 10.07 0.18
N PHE A 146 -0.11 9.31 -0.87
CA PHE A 146 -1.48 9.08 -1.28
C PHE A 146 -1.95 7.69 -0.87
N ARG A 147 -3.12 7.60 -0.25
CA ARG A 147 -3.76 6.31 0.06
C ARG A 147 -4.20 5.66 -1.25
N THR A 148 -3.63 4.52 -1.59
CA THR A 148 -3.89 3.83 -2.85
C THR A 148 -5.37 3.43 -3.03
N THR A 149 -6.05 3.08 -1.93
CA THR A 149 -7.47 2.71 -1.94
C THR A 149 -8.43 3.87 -2.20
N ALA A 150 -7.96 5.12 -2.10
CA ALA A 150 -8.79 6.32 -2.29
C ALA A 150 -8.73 6.91 -3.71
N PHE A 151 -7.85 6.40 -4.56
CA PHE A 151 -7.67 6.88 -5.93
C PHE A 151 -7.65 5.69 -6.89
N ASP A 152 -8.30 5.83 -8.04
CA ASP A 152 -8.25 4.80 -9.08
C ASP A 152 -6.84 4.67 -9.65
N ALA A 153 -6.46 3.46 -10.08
CA ALA A 153 -5.19 3.24 -10.76
C ALA A 153 -5.17 3.91 -12.13
N ALA A 154 -4.10 4.63 -12.47
CA ALA A 154 -3.90 5.16 -13.81
C ALA A 154 -3.83 4.00 -14.83
N ALA A 155 -4.56 4.16 -15.94
CA ALA A 155 -4.59 3.17 -17.03
C ALA A 155 -3.26 3.12 -17.80
N ASP A 156 -3.15 2.15 -18.69
CA ASP A 156 -2.14 2.17 -19.74
C ASP A 156 -2.52 3.16 -20.85
N GLY A 157 -1.57 3.46 -21.74
CA GLY A 157 -1.75 4.36 -22.87
C GLY A 157 -0.93 5.64 -22.79
N GLY A 158 -0.05 5.76 -21.80
CA GLY A 158 0.96 6.82 -21.74
C GLY A 158 2.04 6.65 -22.81
N SER A 159 2.76 7.74 -23.07
CA SER A 159 3.88 7.81 -24.04
C SER A 159 4.91 8.84 -23.57
N ALA A 160 5.23 8.80 -22.29
CA ALA A 160 6.17 9.75 -21.68
C ALA A 160 7.58 9.63 -22.25
N GLU A 161 8.34 10.72 -22.22
CA GLU A 161 9.75 10.71 -22.53
C GLU A 161 10.56 10.19 -21.32
N THR A 162 11.55 9.34 -21.56
CA THR A 162 12.54 8.96 -20.54
C THR A 162 13.76 9.87 -20.62
N VAL A 163 14.09 10.51 -19.50
CA VAL A 163 15.25 11.39 -19.35
C VAL A 163 16.17 10.82 -18.28
N SER A 164 17.46 10.79 -18.53
CA SER A 164 18.44 10.36 -17.53
C SER A 164 18.55 11.42 -16.42
N ALA A 165 18.43 10.99 -15.17
CA ALA A 165 18.72 11.78 -13.98
C ALA A 165 20.10 11.39 -13.43
N ALA A 166 20.96 12.38 -13.15
CA ALA A 166 22.27 12.11 -12.61
C ALA A 166 22.18 11.50 -11.20
N PRO A 167 22.78 10.34 -10.93
CA PRO A 167 22.83 9.77 -9.60
C PRO A 167 23.59 10.67 -8.62
N THR A 168 23.17 10.73 -7.38
CA THR A 168 23.95 11.35 -6.29
C THR A 168 25.01 10.35 -5.77
N PRO A 169 26.10 10.83 -5.15
CA PRO A 169 27.07 9.95 -4.52
C PRO A 169 26.43 9.06 -3.46
N ALA A 170 26.87 7.79 -3.39
CA ALA A 170 26.42 6.85 -2.37
C ALA A 170 26.70 7.38 -0.96
N GLN A 171 25.71 7.28 -0.08
CA GLN A 171 25.80 7.80 1.29
C GLN A 171 26.49 6.81 2.24
N ASN A 172 26.30 5.50 2.01
CA ASN A 172 26.89 4.42 2.82
C ASN A 172 26.55 4.51 4.32
N ILE A 173 25.40 5.11 4.67
CA ILE A 173 24.93 5.24 6.07
C ILE A 173 24.35 3.92 6.56
N SER A 174 23.61 3.24 5.68
CA SER A 174 23.03 1.93 5.92
C SER A 174 23.43 0.96 4.81
N ARG A 175 23.27 -0.33 5.04
CA ARG A 175 23.51 -1.36 4.04
C ARG A 175 22.41 -2.41 4.08
N PHE A 176 22.02 -2.89 2.93
CA PHE A 176 21.17 -4.07 2.82
C PHE A 176 21.95 -5.33 3.24
N VAL A 177 21.31 -6.20 4.02
CA VAL A 177 21.90 -7.46 4.47
C VAL A 177 21.23 -8.63 3.79
N SER A 178 19.92 -8.76 3.95
CA SER A 178 19.13 -9.82 3.33
C SER A 178 17.63 -9.45 3.34
N ARG A 179 16.87 -10.11 2.49
CA ARG A 179 15.41 -10.06 2.44
C ARG A 179 14.88 -11.48 2.30
N GLU A 180 13.97 -11.83 3.17
CA GLU A 180 13.19 -13.06 3.06
C GLU A 180 11.78 -12.68 2.61
N LEU A 181 11.39 -13.11 1.42
CA LEU A 181 10.05 -12.88 0.88
C LEU A 181 9.29 -14.21 0.88
N PRO A 182 8.06 -14.25 1.39
CA PRO A 182 7.21 -15.42 1.25
C PRO A 182 6.96 -15.66 -0.24
N GLN A 183 7.19 -16.90 -0.68
CA GLN A 183 6.79 -17.31 -2.03
C GLN A 183 5.30 -17.68 -1.98
N SER A 184 4.47 -16.88 -2.59
CA SER A 184 3.04 -17.13 -2.70
C SER A 184 2.62 -16.99 -4.16
N GLU A 185 1.87 -17.97 -4.67
CA GLU A 185 1.21 -17.90 -5.98
C GLU A 185 -0.11 -17.12 -5.91
N ARG A 186 -0.49 -16.66 -4.69
CA ARG A 186 -1.72 -15.89 -4.46
C ARG A 186 -1.58 -14.44 -4.91
N PRO A 187 -2.70 -13.78 -5.23
CA PRO A 187 -2.71 -12.35 -5.49
C PRO A 187 -2.05 -11.56 -4.34
N GLU A 188 -1.38 -10.48 -4.69
CA GLU A 188 -0.82 -9.54 -3.71
C GLU A 188 -1.98 -8.93 -2.89
N LEU A 189 -1.80 -8.88 -1.57
CA LEU A 189 -2.87 -8.54 -0.62
C LEU A 189 -3.52 -7.17 -0.89
N THR A 190 -2.72 -6.19 -1.29
CA THR A 190 -3.19 -4.83 -1.58
C THR A 190 -3.92 -4.68 -2.91
N GLN A 191 -3.86 -5.69 -3.79
CA GLN A 191 -4.43 -5.69 -5.14
C GLN A 191 -5.53 -6.74 -5.31
N ALA A 192 -5.70 -7.62 -4.33
CA ALA A 192 -6.63 -8.71 -4.41
C ALA A 192 -8.09 -8.21 -4.42
N ARG A 193 -8.90 -8.75 -5.33
CA ARG A 193 -10.36 -8.49 -5.35
C ARG A 193 -11.08 -9.13 -4.18
N VAL A 194 -10.56 -10.23 -3.68
CA VAL A 194 -11.09 -10.97 -2.53
C VAL A 194 -9.98 -11.20 -1.52
N VAL A 195 -10.26 -10.92 -0.26
CA VAL A 195 -9.34 -11.18 0.86
C VAL A 195 -10.04 -12.04 1.90
N VAL A 196 -9.40 -13.14 2.27
CA VAL A 196 -9.79 -13.97 3.42
C VAL A 196 -8.78 -13.75 4.53
N SER A 197 -9.20 -13.16 5.64
CA SER A 197 -8.30 -12.75 6.72
C SER A 197 -8.55 -13.51 8.01
N GLY A 198 -7.49 -14.05 8.61
CA GLY A 198 -7.55 -14.82 9.84
C GLY A 198 -7.14 -14.05 11.08
N GLY A 199 -7.89 -14.27 12.16
CA GLY A 199 -7.60 -13.71 13.47
C GLY A 199 -6.97 -14.72 14.43
N LYS A 200 -6.67 -14.23 15.66
CA LYS A 200 -6.17 -15.08 16.74
C LYS A 200 -7.16 -16.19 17.14
N GLY A 201 -8.46 -16.05 16.77
CA GLY A 201 -9.48 -17.05 17.00
C GLY A 201 -9.21 -18.41 16.35
N LEU A 202 -8.31 -18.50 15.35
CA LEU A 202 -7.86 -19.73 14.72
C LEU A 202 -6.99 -20.61 15.63
N GLY A 203 -6.37 -20.04 16.67
CA GLY A 203 -5.70 -20.76 17.76
C GLY A 203 -4.30 -21.28 17.46
N SER A 204 -3.95 -21.57 16.21
CA SER A 204 -2.62 -22.04 15.81
C SER A 204 -2.30 -21.72 14.35
N LYS A 205 -1.01 -21.82 13.98
CA LYS A 205 -0.57 -21.73 12.59
C LYS A 205 -1.17 -22.83 11.71
N GLU A 206 -1.21 -24.06 12.22
CA GLU A 206 -1.78 -25.19 11.49
C GLU A 206 -3.27 -24.95 11.15
N ASN A 207 -4.05 -24.47 12.11
CA ASN A 207 -5.45 -24.11 11.88
C ASN A 207 -5.58 -22.93 10.93
N PHE A 208 -4.68 -21.92 11.04
CA PHE A 208 -4.67 -20.78 10.12
C PHE A 208 -4.55 -21.27 8.67
N ASP A 209 -3.61 -22.17 8.41
CA ASP A 209 -3.38 -22.70 7.07
C ASP A 209 -4.53 -23.65 6.64
N THR A 210 -4.94 -24.59 7.48
CA THR A 210 -5.92 -25.64 7.12
C THR A 210 -7.35 -25.10 6.96
N VAL A 211 -7.71 -24.04 7.69
CA VAL A 211 -9.05 -23.45 7.62
C VAL A 211 -9.15 -22.41 6.51
N LEU A 212 -8.16 -21.52 6.38
CA LEU A 212 -8.26 -20.41 5.44
C LEU A 212 -7.87 -20.77 4.01
N THR A 213 -6.84 -21.62 3.84
CA THR A 213 -6.32 -21.96 2.51
C THR A 213 -7.40 -22.53 1.58
N PRO A 214 -8.23 -23.52 1.99
CA PRO A 214 -9.28 -24.07 1.12
C PRO A 214 -10.33 -23.03 0.70
N LEU A 215 -10.69 -22.10 1.59
CA LEU A 215 -11.63 -21.03 1.29
C LEU A 215 -11.01 -20.01 0.32
N ALA A 216 -9.76 -19.62 0.58
CA ALA A 216 -9.03 -18.70 -0.27
C ALA A 216 -8.80 -19.27 -1.69
N ASP A 217 -8.54 -20.59 -1.81
CA ASP A 217 -8.37 -21.28 -3.11
C ASP A 217 -9.63 -21.23 -3.95
N VAL A 218 -10.78 -21.53 -3.35
CA VAL A 218 -12.06 -21.50 -4.07
C VAL A 218 -12.42 -20.11 -4.56
N LEU A 219 -12.04 -19.09 -3.81
CA LEU A 219 -12.34 -17.69 -4.12
C LEU A 219 -11.25 -17.00 -4.97
N GLY A 220 -10.10 -17.65 -5.21
CA GLY A 220 -8.95 -16.99 -5.80
C GLY A 220 -8.45 -15.81 -4.94
N ALA A 221 -8.60 -15.91 -3.62
CA ALA A 221 -8.39 -14.83 -2.68
C ALA A 221 -6.94 -14.72 -2.20
N ALA A 222 -6.54 -13.50 -1.84
CA ALA A 222 -5.38 -13.29 -0.99
C ALA A 222 -5.69 -13.67 0.46
N ILE A 223 -4.68 -14.08 1.21
CA ILE A 223 -4.81 -14.36 2.64
C ILE A 223 -4.24 -13.18 3.43
N GLY A 224 -5.08 -12.63 4.32
CA GLY A 224 -4.72 -11.62 5.29
C GLY A 224 -4.64 -12.17 6.71
N ALA A 225 -4.08 -11.40 7.63
CA ALA A 225 -4.01 -11.74 9.04
C ALA A 225 -4.22 -10.52 9.93
N SER A 226 -4.79 -10.72 11.11
CA SER A 226 -4.76 -9.70 12.15
C SER A 226 -3.36 -9.58 12.76
N ARG A 227 -3.02 -8.41 13.31
CA ARG A 227 -1.77 -8.25 14.06
C ARG A 227 -1.60 -9.31 15.16
N ALA A 228 -2.66 -9.63 15.89
CA ALA A 228 -2.61 -10.63 16.95
C ALA A 228 -2.32 -12.05 16.43
N ALA A 229 -2.68 -12.38 15.19
CA ALA A 229 -2.32 -13.64 14.56
C ALA A 229 -0.85 -13.64 14.10
N VAL A 230 -0.35 -12.51 13.59
CA VAL A 230 1.06 -12.34 13.22
C VAL A 230 1.95 -12.38 14.47
N ASP A 231 1.61 -11.63 15.52
CA ASP A 231 2.36 -11.63 16.80
C ASP A 231 2.37 -13.03 17.45
N ALA A 232 1.37 -13.88 17.17
CA ALA A 232 1.31 -15.28 17.60
C ALA A 232 1.97 -16.27 16.62
N GLU A 233 2.65 -15.76 15.58
CA GLU A 233 3.34 -16.54 14.55
C GLU A 233 2.43 -17.47 13.73
N TYR A 234 1.11 -17.17 13.63
CA TYR A 234 0.19 -17.95 12.79
C TYR A 234 0.37 -17.59 11.31
N ALA A 235 0.78 -16.37 11.01
CA ALA A 235 1.01 -15.85 9.67
C ALA A 235 2.25 -14.95 9.62
N PRO A 236 2.92 -14.83 8.44
CA PRO A 236 4.03 -13.91 8.27
C PRO A 236 3.55 -12.46 8.33
N ASN A 237 4.48 -11.54 8.64
CA ASN A 237 4.19 -10.11 8.78
C ASN A 237 3.58 -9.49 7.50
N ASP A 238 3.94 -9.99 6.32
CA ASP A 238 3.44 -9.50 5.03
C ASP A 238 1.92 -9.74 4.83
N TYR A 239 1.32 -10.61 5.64
CA TYR A 239 -0.13 -10.86 5.64
C TYR A 239 -0.89 -9.91 6.56
N GLN A 240 -0.19 -9.08 7.36
CA GLN A 240 -0.85 -8.21 8.31
C GLN A 240 -1.72 -7.16 7.61
N VAL A 241 -3.01 -7.16 7.93
CA VAL A 241 -3.97 -6.11 7.56
C VAL A 241 -4.20 -5.20 8.78
N GLY A 242 -4.11 -3.89 8.57
CA GLY A 242 -4.36 -2.93 9.63
C GLY A 242 -3.56 -1.64 9.46
N GLN A 243 -3.69 -0.75 10.43
CA GLN A 243 -3.03 0.56 10.46
C GLN A 243 -1.50 0.48 10.31
N THR A 244 -0.88 -0.52 10.92
CA THR A 244 0.58 -0.76 10.88
C THR A 244 1.00 -1.84 9.88
N GLY A 245 0.02 -2.47 9.24
CA GLY A 245 0.19 -3.43 8.17
C GLY A 245 -0.23 -2.85 6.81
N LYS A 246 -0.77 -3.71 5.97
CA LYS A 246 -1.32 -3.31 4.66
C LYS A 246 -2.74 -2.79 4.82
N VAL A 247 -3.07 -1.71 4.10
CA VAL A 247 -4.44 -1.22 3.93
C VAL A 247 -4.98 -1.82 2.64
N VAL A 248 -6.16 -2.42 2.72
CA VAL A 248 -6.81 -3.14 1.62
C VAL A 248 -8.23 -2.62 1.39
N ALA A 249 -8.70 -2.67 0.15
CA ALA A 249 -10.07 -2.32 -0.24
C ALA A 249 -10.60 -3.31 -1.30
N PRO A 250 -10.69 -4.62 -0.96
CA PRO A 250 -11.21 -5.61 -1.87
C PRO A 250 -12.71 -5.43 -2.14
N GLU A 251 -13.21 -6.11 -3.16
CA GLU A 251 -14.65 -6.24 -3.38
C GLU A 251 -15.33 -7.08 -2.28
N LEU A 252 -14.61 -8.07 -1.74
CA LEU A 252 -15.06 -8.93 -0.65
C LEU A 252 -13.93 -9.15 0.36
N TYR A 253 -14.20 -8.82 1.61
CA TYR A 253 -13.34 -9.09 2.75
C TYR A 253 -14.02 -10.08 3.69
N ILE A 254 -13.43 -11.25 3.93
CA ILE A 254 -13.96 -12.25 4.86
C ILE A 254 -13.08 -12.28 6.11
N ALA A 255 -13.61 -11.83 7.24
CA ALA A 255 -12.94 -11.79 8.52
C ALA A 255 -13.27 -13.05 9.35
N VAL A 256 -12.29 -13.94 9.55
CA VAL A 256 -12.46 -15.21 10.24
C VAL A 256 -11.78 -15.18 11.61
N GLY A 257 -12.54 -15.24 12.69
CA GLY A 257 -12.01 -15.23 14.06
C GLY A 257 -11.24 -13.96 14.44
N ILE A 258 -11.61 -12.82 13.84
CA ILE A 258 -11.05 -11.49 14.09
C ILE A 258 -11.94 -10.75 15.09
N SER A 259 -11.34 -10.12 16.11
CA SER A 259 -12.09 -9.39 17.14
C SER A 259 -12.66 -8.05 16.68
N GLY A 260 -12.04 -7.43 15.66
CA GLY A 260 -12.45 -6.08 15.21
C GLY A 260 -11.81 -4.94 15.99
N ALA A 261 -10.57 -5.11 16.44
CA ALA A 261 -9.80 -3.99 17.00
C ALA A 261 -9.70 -2.84 15.98
N ILE A 262 -9.81 -1.60 16.46
CA ILE A 262 -9.85 -0.39 15.62
C ILE A 262 -8.67 -0.31 14.64
N GLN A 263 -7.50 -0.80 15.03
CA GLN A 263 -6.31 -0.81 14.20
C GLN A 263 -6.42 -1.79 13.03
N HIS A 264 -7.18 -2.89 13.20
CA HIS A 264 -7.47 -3.83 12.11
C HIS A 264 -8.52 -3.25 11.17
N ILE A 265 -9.61 -2.72 11.74
CA ILE A 265 -10.69 -2.08 10.97
C ILE A 265 -10.13 -0.97 10.07
N ALA A 266 -9.23 -0.13 10.58
CA ALA A 266 -8.57 0.93 9.80
C ALA A 266 -7.85 0.42 8.53
N GLY A 267 -7.49 -0.84 8.47
CA GLY A 267 -6.85 -1.45 7.30
C GLY A 267 -7.81 -2.11 6.31
N MET A 268 -9.11 -2.27 6.64
CA MET A 268 -10.06 -3.01 5.80
C MET A 268 -11.42 -2.33 5.62
N GLN A 269 -11.67 -1.22 6.30
CA GLN A 269 -12.97 -0.52 6.29
C GLN A 269 -13.42 -0.03 4.91
N ASP A 270 -12.47 0.18 3.97
CA ASP A 270 -12.76 0.64 2.61
C ASP A 270 -13.16 -0.54 1.69
N SER A 271 -13.29 -1.77 2.22
CA SER A 271 -13.78 -2.94 1.48
C SER A 271 -15.24 -2.74 1.06
N LYS A 272 -15.61 -3.19 -0.16
CA LYS A 272 -16.99 -3.00 -0.67
C LYS A 272 -18.03 -3.85 0.08
N THR A 273 -17.63 -5.06 0.46
CA THR A 273 -18.45 -5.99 1.24
C THR A 273 -17.59 -6.68 2.27
N VAL A 274 -18.05 -6.68 3.51
CA VAL A 274 -17.38 -7.31 4.64
C VAL A 274 -18.25 -8.42 5.20
N VAL A 275 -17.71 -9.63 5.27
CA VAL A 275 -18.33 -10.79 5.93
C VAL A 275 -17.52 -11.12 7.18
N ALA A 276 -18.15 -11.20 8.34
CA ALA A 276 -17.49 -11.56 9.60
C ALA A 276 -17.99 -12.90 10.13
N ILE A 277 -17.06 -13.74 10.55
CA ILE A 277 -17.33 -15.02 11.21
C ILE A 277 -16.65 -15.00 12.58
N ASN A 278 -17.44 -15.01 13.65
CA ASN A 278 -16.93 -15.02 15.02
C ASN A 278 -17.89 -15.75 15.94
N LYS A 279 -17.36 -16.45 16.95
CA LYS A 279 -18.19 -17.13 17.96
C LYS A 279 -18.79 -16.18 18.99
N ASP A 280 -18.16 -15.01 19.21
CA ASP A 280 -18.62 -14.00 20.13
C ASP A 280 -19.58 -13.03 19.39
N PRO A 281 -20.88 -13.02 19.72
CA PRO A 281 -21.85 -12.15 19.07
C PRO A 281 -21.60 -10.66 19.31
N GLU A 282 -20.85 -10.31 20.39
CA GLU A 282 -20.51 -8.93 20.75
C GLU A 282 -19.14 -8.49 20.18
N ALA A 283 -18.51 -9.31 19.34
CA ALA A 283 -17.23 -8.96 18.73
C ALA A 283 -17.35 -7.69 17.89
N ALA A 284 -16.46 -6.72 18.11
CA ALA A 284 -16.51 -5.42 17.45
C ALA A 284 -16.42 -5.50 15.91
N ILE A 285 -15.92 -6.62 15.35
CA ILE A 285 -15.85 -6.86 13.91
C ILE A 285 -17.23 -6.80 13.24
N PHE A 286 -18.31 -7.19 13.97
CA PHE A 286 -19.65 -7.16 13.44
C PHE A 286 -20.18 -5.74 13.20
N ASN A 287 -19.62 -4.72 13.89
CA ASN A 287 -19.97 -3.32 13.63
C ASN A 287 -19.44 -2.81 12.28
N ALA A 288 -18.43 -3.48 11.73
CA ALA A 288 -17.83 -3.16 10.44
C ALA A 288 -18.25 -4.13 9.32
N ALA A 289 -19.06 -5.13 9.64
CA ALA A 289 -19.48 -6.18 8.71
C ALA A 289 -20.86 -5.88 8.11
N ASP A 290 -20.99 -6.09 6.79
CA ASP A 290 -22.28 -6.09 6.10
C ASP A 290 -23.06 -7.37 6.40
N TYR A 291 -22.33 -8.50 6.58
CA TYR A 291 -22.89 -9.81 6.91
C TYR A 291 -22.12 -10.43 8.06
N GLY A 292 -22.83 -10.85 9.09
CA GLY A 292 -22.27 -11.51 10.26
C GLY A 292 -22.79 -12.94 10.44
N ILE A 293 -21.88 -13.89 10.69
CA ILE A 293 -22.23 -15.25 11.05
C ILE A 293 -21.67 -15.53 12.45
N VAL A 294 -22.58 -15.70 13.42
CA VAL A 294 -22.20 -16.02 14.79
C VAL A 294 -22.11 -17.55 14.94
N GLY A 295 -20.92 -18.04 15.25
CA GLY A 295 -20.71 -19.47 15.46
C GLY A 295 -19.25 -19.88 15.40
N ASP A 296 -19.00 -21.20 15.50
CA ASP A 296 -17.65 -21.75 15.46
C ASP A 296 -17.10 -21.69 14.02
N LEU A 297 -15.97 -21.02 13.87
CA LEU A 297 -15.30 -20.90 12.58
C LEU A 297 -14.85 -22.24 12.00
N PHE A 298 -14.55 -23.23 12.88
CA PHE A 298 -14.15 -24.57 12.45
C PHE A 298 -15.30 -25.38 11.83
N ASP A 299 -16.54 -25.02 12.12
CA ASP A 299 -17.73 -25.60 11.50
C ASP A 299 -18.18 -24.78 10.29
N ILE A 300 -18.19 -23.45 10.42
CA ILE A 300 -18.77 -22.53 9.41
C ILE A 300 -17.89 -22.43 8.16
N VAL A 301 -16.57 -22.25 8.32
CA VAL A 301 -15.68 -22.03 7.17
C VAL A 301 -15.62 -23.24 6.23
N PRO A 302 -15.52 -24.51 6.72
CA PRO A 302 -15.62 -25.67 5.85
C PRO A 302 -16.97 -25.80 5.13
N GLN A 303 -18.09 -25.50 5.80
CA GLN A 303 -19.42 -25.50 5.18
C GLN A 303 -19.53 -24.43 4.08
N LEU A 304 -19.07 -23.20 4.35
CA LEU A 304 -19.02 -22.13 3.37
C LEU A 304 -18.17 -22.53 2.16
N THR A 305 -16.98 -23.11 2.42
CA THR A 305 -16.08 -23.59 1.36
C THR A 305 -16.74 -24.66 0.50
N ALA A 306 -17.47 -25.59 1.11
CA ALA A 306 -18.19 -26.64 0.39
C ALA A 306 -19.35 -26.07 -0.46
N ALA A 307 -20.09 -25.10 0.06
CA ALA A 307 -21.18 -24.44 -0.65
C ALA A 307 -20.69 -23.64 -1.87
N LEU A 308 -19.50 -23.02 -1.79
CA LEU A 308 -18.90 -22.25 -2.89
C LEU A 308 -18.29 -23.13 -4.01
N LYS A 309 -18.12 -24.44 -3.78
CA LYS A 309 -17.63 -25.40 -4.79
C LYS A 309 -18.74 -25.96 -5.69
N GLN A 310 -20.00 -25.71 -5.34
CA GLN A 310 -21.17 -26.14 -6.13
C GLN A 310 -21.51 -25.17 -7.24
#